data_b76032d3712e8f1cf6251e16c0638b83
#
_entry.id   b76032d3712e8f1cf6251e16c0638b83
#
_cell.length_a   1.000
_cell.length_b   1.000
_cell.length_c   1.000
_cell.angle_alpha   90.00
_cell.angle_beta   90.00
_cell.angle_gamma   90.00
#
_symmetry.space_group_name_H-M   'P 1'
#
loop_
_entity.id
_entity.type
_entity.pdbx_description
1 polymer ?
#
loop_
_entity_poly.entity_id
_entity_poly.type
_entity_poly.pdbx_seq_one_letter_code
_entity_poly.pdbx_strand_id
1 'polypeptide(L)'
;SIFNLCLISAVMTMGANIQWGYAGLINFGIMGYTALGGLAAVLISVDPVQEAWRAGGFDILMGLWLVIVMVLVIRFILKRFEKSKIRTYSIAAIIISGILLIRFSMEPGIEAIEAVDPAKTGFLGGFGLPIIFSWIVGALFAGGLAFIIGKVALGLRADYLAIATLLISEIVIAIIKHEDWLTRGVKNVIGLKRPAPYEVNLQQTDWFINLVEKFNLSKLNLITDLTERQAALNQFVIEGSSIFVKLCYSGLFLIVVIILLILTQKALYSPWGRMMRAIRDNEEAANAMGKNVVKQHLLIFVLGSAIVGIAGAMLVTQDGLFTPGSYRPMRYTFLIWVMVIVCLLYTSDAADE
;
A
#
# COMPACT_ATOMS: atom_id res chain seq x y z
N SER A 1 -9.63 -13.06 -8.53
CA SER A 1 -10.81 -12.92 -9.37
C SER A 1 -11.22 -11.45 -9.52
N ILE A 2 -12.05 -11.15 -10.54
CA ILE A 2 -12.49 -9.77 -10.85
C ILE A 2 -13.14 -9.11 -9.64
N PHE A 3 -14.03 -9.81 -8.93
CA PHE A 3 -14.73 -9.27 -7.78
C PHE A 3 -13.77 -8.76 -6.67
N ASN A 4 -12.72 -9.52 -6.38
CA ASN A 4 -11.72 -9.11 -5.38
C ASN A 4 -10.95 -7.85 -5.83
N LEU A 5 -10.60 -7.77 -7.12
CA LEU A 5 -9.98 -6.57 -7.69
C LEU A 5 -10.92 -5.36 -7.60
N CYS A 6 -12.22 -5.55 -7.81
CA CYS A 6 -13.21 -4.48 -7.62
C CYS A 6 -13.24 -3.99 -6.16
N LEU A 7 -13.18 -4.89 -5.17
CA LEU A 7 -13.13 -4.51 -3.75
C LEU A 7 -11.86 -3.71 -3.41
N ILE A 8 -10.70 -4.15 -3.93
CA ILE A 8 -9.42 -3.44 -3.73
C ILE A 8 -9.47 -2.06 -4.41
N SER A 9 -9.98 -1.99 -5.65
CA SER A 9 -10.15 -0.72 -6.37
C SER A 9 -11.13 0.21 -5.65
N ALA A 10 -12.19 -0.33 -5.02
CA ALA A 10 -13.10 0.44 -4.19
C ALA A 10 -12.37 1.09 -3.00
N VAL A 11 -11.47 0.37 -2.31
CA VAL A 11 -10.65 0.96 -1.23
C VAL A 11 -9.75 2.07 -1.76
N MET A 12 -9.09 1.87 -2.92
CA MET A 12 -8.27 2.93 -3.55
C MET A 12 -9.11 4.16 -3.88
N THR A 13 -10.28 3.94 -4.48
CA THR A 13 -11.23 5.01 -4.85
C THR A 13 -11.73 5.76 -3.62
N MET A 14 -12.03 5.06 -2.51
CA MET A 14 -12.40 5.70 -1.24
C MET A 14 -11.29 6.61 -0.72
N GLY A 15 -10.02 6.16 -0.75
CA GLY A 15 -8.88 6.98 -0.36
C GLY A 15 -8.73 8.24 -1.21
N ALA A 16 -8.85 8.11 -2.53
CA ALA A 16 -8.79 9.23 -3.45
C ALA A 16 -10.00 10.18 -3.31
N ASN A 17 -11.21 9.64 -3.10
CA ASN A 17 -12.44 10.42 -2.92
C ASN A 17 -12.41 11.25 -1.62
N ILE A 18 -11.83 10.74 -0.53
CA ILE A 18 -11.64 11.53 0.69
C ILE A 18 -10.77 12.76 0.42
N GLN A 19 -9.74 12.65 -0.41
CA GLN A 19 -8.85 13.76 -0.75
C GLN A 19 -9.54 14.76 -1.69
N TRP A 20 -10.10 14.29 -2.79
CA TRP A 20 -10.67 15.18 -3.80
C TRP A 20 -12.14 15.56 -3.49
N GLY A 21 -12.98 14.58 -3.24
CA GLY A 21 -14.41 14.80 -3.04
C GLY A 21 -14.73 15.69 -1.84
N TYR A 22 -13.94 15.59 -0.75
CA TYR A 22 -14.20 16.32 0.48
C TYR A 22 -13.24 17.48 0.77
N ALA A 23 -12.03 17.46 0.22
CA ALA A 23 -11.06 18.53 0.45
C ALA A 23 -10.63 19.26 -0.82
N GLY A 24 -11.06 18.83 -1.99
CA GLY A 24 -10.66 19.43 -3.26
C GLY A 24 -9.19 19.20 -3.65
N LEU A 25 -8.49 18.29 -2.97
CA LEU A 25 -7.08 18.02 -3.20
C LEU A 25 -6.88 16.98 -4.31
N ILE A 26 -6.31 17.40 -5.42
CA ILE A 26 -6.00 16.51 -6.54
C ILE A 26 -4.68 15.79 -6.27
N ASN A 27 -4.74 14.46 -6.15
CA ASN A 27 -3.57 13.60 -5.92
C ASN A 27 -3.47 12.53 -7.01
N PHE A 28 -2.48 12.64 -7.89
CA PHE A 28 -2.17 11.62 -8.89
C PHE A 28 -1.10 10.62 -8.45
N GLY A 29 -0.63 10.74 -7.21
CA GLY A 29 0.38 9.85 -6.64
C GLY A 29 -0.14 8.51 -6.11
N ILE A 30 -1.36 8.10 -6.44
CA ILE A 30 -2.05 6.92 -5.90
C ILE A 30 -1.20 5.66 -6.00
N MET A 31 -0.57 5.42 -7.15
CA MET A 31 0.24 4.21 -7.36
C MET A 31 1.51 4.16 -6.52
N GLY A 32 2.13 5.29 -6.19
CA GLY A 32 3.27 5.32 -5.26
C GLY A 32 2.89 4.86 -3.86
N TYR A 33 1.74 5.30 -3.36
CA TYR A 33 1.21 4.85 -2.06
C TYR A 33 0.79 3.38 -2.09
N THR A 34 0.21 2.93 -3.21
CA THR A 34 -0.12 1.51 -3.44
C THR A 34 1.14 0.65 -3.44
N ALA A 35 2.21 1.09 -4.10
CA ALA A 35 3.49 0.38 -4.13
C ALA A 35 4.13 0.28 -2.73
N LEU A 36 4.04 1.34 -1.91
CA LEU A 36 4.48 1.29 -0.51
C LEU A 36 3.66 0.33 0.34
N GLY A 37 2.36 0.24 0.10
CA GLY A 37 1.51 -0.78 0.72
C GLY A 37 1.96 -2.19 0.34
N GLY A 38 2.28 -2.40 -0.93
CA GLY A 38 2.84 -3.67 -1.42
C GLY A 38 4.21 -3.98 -0.82
N LEU A 39 5.09 -2.99 -0.70
CA LEU A 39 6.38 -3.12 -0.01
C LEU A 39 6.19 -3.55 1.45
N ALA A 40 5.23 -2.97 2.17
CA ALA A 40 4.91 -3.37 3.53
C ALA A 40 4.50 -4.86 3.63
N ALA A 41 3.80 -5.39 2.62
CA ALA A 41 3.45 -6.81 2.57
C ALA A 41 4.71 -7.70 2.45
N VAL A 42 5.70 -7.29 1.67
CA VAL A 42 6.99 -8.00 1.58
C VAL A 42 7.72 -7.97 2.91
N LEU A 43 7.90 -6.79 3.49
CA LEU A 43 8.66 -6.61 4.74
C LEU A 43 8.03 -7.33 5.95
N ILE A 44 6.72 -7.49 5.96
CA ILE A 44 6.03 -8.13 7.08
C ILE A 44 5.88 -9.64 6.89
N SER A 45 5.50 -10.10 5.68
CA SER A 45 5.02 -11.46 5.46
C SER A 45 6.08 -12.45 4.98
N VAL A 46 7.11 -11.98 4.28
CA VAL A 46 8.18 -12.88 3.80
C VAL A 46 9.04 -13.33 4.99
N ASP A 47 9.50 -14.57 4.97
CA ASP A 47 10.40 -15.06 6.00
C ASP A 47 11.79 -14.39 5.86
N PRO A 48 12.47 -14.08 6.98
CA PRO A 48 13.79 -13.45 6.93
C PRO A 48 14.82 -14.40 6.31
N VAL A 49 15.61 -13.90 5.38
CA VAL A 49 16.71 -14.65 4.75
C VAL A 49 17.95 -14.56 5.65
N GLN A 50 18.16 -15.58 6.49
CA GLN A 50 19.23 -15.58 7.49
C GLN A 50 20.64 -15.40 6.89
N GLU A 51 20.88 -15.96 5.70
CA GLU A 51 22.16 -15.83 5.00
C GLU A 51 22.44 -14.38 4.60
N ALA A 52 21.44 -13.69 4.03
CA ALA A 52 21.53 -12.28 3.66
C ALA A 52 21.71 -11.37 4.88
N TRP A 53 21.03 -11.68 6.00
CA TRP A 53 21.22 -10.95 7.26
C TRP A 53 22.62 -11.11 7.84
N ARG A 54 23.24 -12.29 7.73
CA ARG A 54 24.62 -12.53 8.17
C ARG A 54 25.65 -11.87 7.25
N ALA A 55 25.36 -11.79 5.94
CA ALA A 55 26.27 -11.23 4.97
C ALA A 55 26.39 -9.70 5.06
N GLY A 56 25.26 -8.97 5.18
CA GLY A 56 25.29 -7.50 5.12
C GLY A 56 24.27 -6.81 6.04
N GLY A 57 23.52 -7.55 6.86
CA GLY A 57 22.47 -6.97 7.69
C GLY A 57 22.95 -5.93 8.69
N PHE A 58 24.16 -6.08 9.22
CA PHE A 58 24.75 -5.12 10.14
C PHE A 58 25.05 -3.76 9.47
N ASP A 59 25.54 -3.77 8.25
CA ASP A 59 25.87 -2.55 7.50
C ASP A 59 24.60 -1.78 7.14
N ILE A 60 23.52 -2.49 6.79
CA ILE A 60 22.20 -1.90 6.56
C ILE A 60 21.64 -1.25 7.84
N LEU A 61 21.71 -1.94 8.99
CA LEU A 61 21.28 -1.39 10.27
C LEU A 61 22.09 -0.14 10.64
N MET A 62 23.40 -0.16 10.41
CA MET A 62 24.29 0.97 10.64
C MET A 62 23.93 2.15 9.73
N GLY A 63 23.62 1.90 8.45
CA GLY A 63 23.15 2.92 7.53
C GLY A 63 21.82 3.54 7.96
N LEU A 64 20.84 2.73 8.39
CA LEU A 64 19.55 3.20 8.91
C LEU A 64 19.74 4.04 10.20
N TRP A 65 20.66 3.63 11.08
CA TRP A 65 21.00 4.40 12.27
C TRP A 65 21.61 5.75 11.92
N LEU A 66 22.50 5.82 10.91
CA LEU A 66 23.06 7.07 10.40
C LEU A 66 21.97 8.00 9.83
N VAL A 67 20.93 7.48 9.16
CA VAL A 67 19.78 8.27 8.72
C VAL A 67 19.07 8.90 9.91
N ILE A 68 18.82 8.14 10.97
CA ILE A 68 18.17 8.64 12.19
C ILE A 68 19.03 9.74 12.82
N VAL A 69 20.32 9.52 12.97
CA VAL A 69 21.26 10.51 13.51
C VAL A 69 21.27 11.79 12.67
N MET A 70 21.33 11.68 11.35
CA MET A 70 21.29 12.83 10.44
C MET A 70 20.00 13.66 10.64
N VAL A 71 18.84 13.00 10.73
CA VAL A 71 17.55 13.67 10.98
C VAL A 71 17.54 14.37 12.35
N LEU A 72 18.06 13.71 13.39
CA LEU A 72 18.15 14.30 14.74
C LEU A 72 19.08 15.53 14.76
N VAL A 73 20.23 15.46 14.10
CA VAL A 73 21.18 16.58 13.99
C VAL A 73 20.54 17.76 13.24
N ILE A 74 19.86 17.50 12.13
CA ILE A 74 19.12 18.54 11.40
C ILE A 74 18.04 19.18 12.30
N ARG A 75 17.25 18.37 13.00
CA ARG A 75 16.22 18.89 13.93
C ARG A 75 16.82 19.71 15.08
N PHE A 76 17.96 19.28 15.62
CA PHE A 76 18.68 20.02 16.66
C PHE A 76 19.16 21.39 16.14
N ILE A 77 19.74 21.46 14.95
CA ILE A 77 20.19 22.70 14.33
C ILE A 77 19.00 23.62 14.04
N LEU A 78 17.90 23.08 13.52
CA LEU A 78 16.69 23.86 13.24
C LEU A 78 16.08 24.46 14.52
N LYS A 79 16.19 23.77 15.66
CA LYS A 79 15.66 24.24 16.95
C LYS A 79 16.60 25.22 17.67
N ARG A 80 17.92 25.05 17.53
CA ARG A 80 18.93 25.80 18.31
C ARG A 80 19.39 27.09 17.66
N PHE A 81 19.40 27.15 16.31
CA PHE A 81 19.94 28.29 15.57
C PHE A 81 18.81 29.06 14.88
N GLU A 82 18.88 30.39 14.92
CA GLU A 82 17.96 31.27 14.21
C GLU A 82 18.08 31.18 12.70
N LYS A 83 17.08 31.64 11.97
CA LYS A 83 17.08 31.64 10.50
C LYS A 83 18.20 32.53 9.96
N SER A 84 19.27 31.89 9.47
CA SER A 84 20.43 32.57 8.87
C SER A 84 20.86 31.82 7.60
N LYS A 85 21.53 32.51 6.67
CA LYS A 85 22.16 31.90 5.49
C LYS A 85 23.15 30.80 5.89
N ILE A 86 23.91 31.02 6.98
CA ILE A 86 24.88 30.05 7.51
C ILE A 86 24.16 28.76 7.93
N ARG A 87 23.00 28.86 8.62
CA ARG A 87 22.21 27.68 8.99
C ARG A 87 21.76 26.89 7.75
N THR A 88 21.34 27.56 6.69
CA THR A 88 20.91 26.90 5.45
C THR A 88 22.07 26.16 4.80
N TYR A 89 23.25 26.78 4.71
CA TYR A 89 24.45 26.12 4.16
C TYR A 89 24.94 24.98 5.04
N SER A 90 24.87 25.11 6.38
CA SER A 90 25.23 24.02 7.30
C SER A 90 24.29 22.81 7.15
N ILE A 91 22.97 23.04 7.02
CA ILE A 91 22.01 21.94 6.77
C ILE A 91 22.29 21.28 5.41
N ALA A 92 22.55 22.06 4.36
CA ALA A 92 22.88 21.51 3.05
C ALA A 92 24.17 20.67 3.09
N ALA A 93 25.19 21.14 3.78
CA ALA A 93 26.45 20.41 3.96
C ALA A 93 26.25 19.09 4.73
N ILE A 94 25.41 19.11 5.80
CA ILE A 94 25.08 17.92 6.58
C ILE A 94 24.27 16.91 5.75
N ILE A 95 23.35 17.37 4.91
CA ILE A 95 22.60 16.49 4.02
C ILE A 95 23.54 15.83 3.02
N ILE A 96 24.41 16.59 2.36
CA ILE A 96 25.36 16.07 1.36
C ILE A 96 26.33 15.10 2.02
N SER A 97 26.98 15.50 3.11
CA SER A 97 27.92 14.62 3.83
C SER A 97 27.25 13.40 4.42
N GLY A 98 26.01 13.55 4.94
CA GLY A 98 25.22 12.46 5.46
C GLY A 98 24.85 11.43 4.40
N ILE A 99 24.40 11.86 3.21
CA ILE A 99 24.12 10.96 2.09
C ILE A 99 25.38 10.19 1.67
N LEU A 100 26.53 10.86 1.58
CA LEU A 100 27.79 10.19 1.23
C LEU A 100 28.22 9.16 2.28
N LEU A 101 28.10 9.49 3.57
CA LEU A 101 28.42 8.56 4.67
C LEU A 101 27.47 7.36 4.70
N ILE A 102 26.16 7.58 4.52
CA ILE A 102 25.16 6.53 4.46
C ILE A 102 25.48 5.59 3.30
N ARG A 103 25.72 6.15 2.11
CA ARG A 103 26.06 5.35 0.93
C ARG A 103 27.32 4.51 1.15
N PHE A 104 28.40 5.13 1.63
CA PHE A 104 29.66 4.43 1.93
C PHE A 104 29.50 3.30 2.96
N SER A 105 28.62 3.48 3.96
CA SER A 105 28.34 2.46 4.97
C SER A 105 27.44 1.35 4.46
N MET A 106 26.48 1.65 3.58
CA MET A 106 25.48 0.66 3.11
C MET A 106 25.96 -0.13 1.88
N GLU A 107 26.77 0.48 1.01
CA GLU A 107 27.18 -0.13 -0.27
C GLU A 107 27.85 -1.49 -0.12
N PRO A 108 28.81 -1.72 0.82
CA PRO A 108 29.40 -3.04 1.03
C PRO A 108 28.38 -4.09 1.49
N GLY A 109 27.44 -3.68 2.36
CA GLY A 109 26.40 -4.54 2.85
C GLY A 109 25.37 -4.91 1.77
N ILE A 110 25.03 -3.96 0.90
CA ILE A 110 24.13 -4.18 -0.25
C ILE A 110 24.76 -5.20 -1.21
N GLU A 111 26.00 -4.99 -1.63
CA GLU A 111 26.71 -5.91 -2.52
C GLU A 111 26.83 -7.31 -1.93
N ALA A 112 27.13 -7.42 -0.62
CA ALA A 112 27.20 -8.71 0.07
C ALA A 112 25.84 -9.42 0.12
N ILE A 113 24.73 -8.71 0.33
CA ILE A 113 23.38 -9.28 0.33
C ILE A 113 22.97 -9.77 -1.05
N GLU A 114 23.23 -8.97 -2.07
CA GLU A 114 22.88 -9.30 -3.45
C GLU A 114 23.70 -10.49 -3.99
N ALA A 115 24.92 -10.67 -3.48
CA ALA A 115 25.81 -11.78 -3.86
C ALA A 115 25.40 -13.14 -3.26
N VAL A 116 24.59 -13.20 -2.21
CA VAL A 116 24.23 -14.46 -1.51
C VAL A 116 23.53 -15.46 -2.42
N ASP A 117 22.55 -15.08 -3.19
CA ASP A 117 21.93 -15.84 -4.28
C ASP A 117 21.09 -14.88 -5.13
N PRO A 118 21.67 -14.30 -6.18
CA PRO A 118 21.00 -13.31 -7.01
C PRO A 118 19.68 -13.80 -7.64
N ALA A 119 19.51 -15.12 -7.75
CA ALA A 119 18.34 -15.73 -8.38
C ALA A 119 17.16 -15.92 -7.40
N LYS A 120 17.44 -16.19 -6.11
CA LYS A 120 16.40 -16.58 -5.13
C LYS A 120 16.36 -15.74 -3.87
N THR A 121 17.51 -15.46 -3.25
CA THR A 121 17.61 -14.92 -1.88
C THR A 121 18.45 -13.66 -1.75
N GLY A 122 18.74 -12.97 -2.86
CA GLY A 122 19.54 -11.72 -2.89
C GLY A 122 18.78 -10.51 -2.30
N PHE A 123 18.05 -10.67 -1.17
CA PHE A 123 17.37 -9.61 -0.43
C PHE A 123 17.20 -10.02 1.04
N LEU A 124 16.94 -9.04 1.92
CA LEU A 124 16.87 -9.28 3.37
C LEU A 124 15.67 -10.15 3.80
N GLY A 125 14.61 -10.20 3.00
CA GLY A 125 13.34 -10.79 3.41
C GLY A 125 12.56 -9.88 4.36
N GLY A 126 11.62 -10.45 5.09
CA GLY A 126 10.74 -9.75 6.01
C GLY A 126 10.79 -10.30 7.42
N PHE A 127 9.74 -10.02 8.20
CA PHE A 127 9.62 -10.47 9.59
C PHE A 127 8.92 -11.83 9.74
N GLY A 128 8.37 -12.40 8.67
CA GLY A 128 7.65 -13.69 8.71
C GLY A 128 6.32 -13.65 9.47
N LEU A 129 5.76 -12.45 9.71
CA LEU A 129 4.50 -12.25 10.41
C LEU A 129 3.28 -12.50 9.49
N PRO A 130 2.08 -12.73 10.05
CA PRO A 130 0.87 -12.83 9.26
C PRO A 130 0.65 -11.61 8.37
N ILE A 131 0.30 -11.84 7.11
CA ILE A 131 0.20 -10.77 6.09
C ILE A 131 -0.84 -9.69 6.44
N ILE A 132 -1.83 -9.98 7.29
CA ILE A 132 -2.85 -9.02 7.73
C ILE A 132 -2.21 -7.81 8.42
N PHE A 133 -1.12 -8.00 9.17
CA PHE A 133 -0.38 -6.89 9.79
C PHE A 133 0.23 -5.93 8.77
N SER A 134 0.52 -6.42 7.56
CA SER A 134 1.05 -5.58 6.49
C SER A 134 0.08 -4.47 6.05
N TRP A 135 -1.22 -4.65 6.24
CA TRP A 135 -2.21 -3.64 5.90
C TRP A 135 -2.10 -2.41 6.79
N ILE A 136 -1.84 -2.63 8.09
CA ILE A 136 -1.61 -1.54 9.05
C ILE A 136 -0.28 -0.85 8.74
N VAL A 137 0.78 -1.64 8.52
CA VAL A 137 2.11 -1.10 8.20
C VAL A 137 2.10 -0.39 6.85
N GLY A 138 1.37 -0.90 5.86
CA GLY A 138 1.17 -0.26 4.56
C GLY A 138 0.47 1.09 4.67
N ALA A 139 -0.56 1.19 5.54
CA ALA A 139 -1.20 2.45 5.86
C ALA A 139 -0.21 3.46 6.51
N LEU A 140 0.64 2.99 7.42
CA LEU A 140 1.64 3.83 8.10
C LEU A 140 2.73 4.30 7.13
N PHE A 141 3.22 3.45 6.25
CA PHE A 141 4.24 3.82 5.25
C PHE A 141 3.69 4.83 4.24
N ALA A 142 2.51 4.56 3.68
CA ALA A 142 1.86 5.47 2.75
C ALA A 142 1.49 6.80 3.44
N GLY A 143 0.94 6.76 4.65
CA GLY A 143 0.62 7.93 5.45
C GLY A 143 1.86 8.73 5.86
N GLY A 144 2.95 8.06 6.23
CA GLY A 144 4.23 8.68 6.57
C GLY A 144 4.84 9.43 5.38
N LEU A 145 4.88 8.78 4.20
CA LEU A 145 5.32 9.44 2.98
C LEU A 145 4.40 10.61 2.61
N ALA A 146 3.08 10.42 2.69
CA ALA A 146 2.11 11.48 2.43
C ALA A 146 2.28 12.66 3.38
N PHE A 147 2.63 12.44 4.64
CA PHE A 147 2.93 13.52 5.59
C PHE A 147 4.16 14.33 5.17
N ILE A 148 5.21 13.68 4.68
CA ILE A 148 6.42 14.36 4.21
C ILE A 148 6.10 15.18 2.96
N ILE A 149 5.45 14.55 1.98
CA ILE A 149 5.05 15.18 0.71
C ILE A 149 4.08 16.34 0.98
N GLY A 150 3.07 16.11 1.81
CA GLY A 150 2.06 17.11 2.12
C GLY A 150 2.63 18.37 2.76
N LYS A 151 3.64 18.24 3.62
CA LYS A 151 4.33 19.42 4.18
C LYS A 151 5.05 20.29 3.15
N VAL A 152 5.48 19.70 2.06
CA VAL A 152 6.21 20.41 0.99
C VAL A 152 5.27 20.84 -0.12
N ALA A 153 4.32 19.98 -0.50
CA ALA A 153 3.53 20.15 -1.72
C ALA A 153 2.18 20.85 -1.51
N LEU A 154 1.59 20.79 -0.29
CA LEU A 154 0.25 21.39 -0.05
C LEU A 154 0.21 22.93 -0.11
N GLY A 155 1.36 23.58 -0.24
CA GLY A 155 1.42 25.02 -0.53
C GLY A 155 1.33 25.37 -2.03
N LEU A 156 1.31 24.35 -2.91
CA LEU A 156 1.21 24.53 -4.34
C LEU A 156 -0.26 24.68 -4.78
N ARG A 157 -0.49 25.37 -5.91
CA ARG A 157 -1.81 25.37 -6.57
C ARG A 157 -2.20 23.95 -6.99
N ALA A 158 -3.49 23.68 -7.08
CA ALA A 158 -4.04 22.34 -7.35
C ALA A 158 -3.39 21.62 -8.55
N ASP A 159 -3.17 22.33 -9.66
CA ASP A 159 -2.55 21.76 -10.87
C ASP A 159 -1.09 21.34 -10.62
N TYR A 160 -0.32 22.18 -9.92
CA TYR A 160 1.07 21.86 -9.57
C TYR A 160 1.16 20.74 -8.54
N LEU A 161 0.21 20.68 -7.61
CA LEU A 161 0.10 19.58 -6.63
C LEU A 161 -0.13 18.24 -7.36
N ALA A 162 -1.02 18.22 -8.36
CA ALA A 162 -1.31 17.04 -9.15
C ALA A 162 -0.06 16.50 -9.87
N ILE A 163 0.67 17.39 -10.56
CA ILE A 163 1.92 17.02 -11.27
C ILE A 163 3.01 16.59 -10.26
N ALA A 164 3.18 17.32 -9.16
CA ALA A 164 4.16 16.99 -8.14
C ALA A 164 3.91 15.61 -7.52
N THR A 165 2.67 15.28 -7.18
CA THR A 165 2.30 13.97 -6.62
C THR A 165 2.54 12.83 -7.61
N LEU A 166 2.26 13.05 -8.91
CA LEU A 166 2.56 12.08 -9.95
C LEU A 166 4.06 11.81 -10.06
N LEU A 167 4.89 12.86 -10.15
CA LEU A 167 6.34 12.73 -10.23
C LEU A 167 6.93 12.04 -9.00
N ILE A 168 6.45 12.38 -7.81
CA ILE A 168 6.90 11.72 -6.57
C ILE A 168 6.50 10.24 -6.57
N SER A 169 5.33 9.90 -7.08
CA SER A 169 4.90 8.50 -7.24
C SER A 169 5.86 7.71 -8.15
N GLU A 170 6.28 8.31 -9.28
CA GLU A 170 7.28 7.70 -10.17
C GLU A 170 8.63 7.51 -9.48
N ILE A 171 9.08 8.51 -8.71
CA ILE A 171 10.33 8.43 -7.95
C ILE A 171 10.26 7.28 -6.92
N VAL A 172 9.17 7.17 -6.18
CA VAL A 172 8.98 6.10 -5.17
C VAL A 172 9.02 4.73 -5.84
N ILE A 173 8.31 4.55 -6.95
CA ILE A 173 8.31 3.29 -7.68
C ILE A 173 9.69 3.00 -8.28
N ALA A 174 10.40 4.01 -8.78
CA ALA A 174 11.76 3.87 -9.28
C ALA A 174 12.72 3.41 -8.17
N ILE A 175 12.64 4.00 -6.97
CA ILE A 175 13.43 3.56 -5.81
C ILE A 175 13.14 2.09 -5.50
N ILE A 176 11.87 1.69 -5.39
CA ILE A 176 11.48 0.31 -5.11
C ILE A 176 11.99 -0.66 -6.19
N LYS A 177 12.08 -0.24 -7.45
CA LYS A 177 12.59 -1.06 -8.55
C LYS A 177 14.11 -1.20 -8.57
N HIS A 178 14.83 -0.22 -8.04
CA HIS A 178 16.29 -0.20 -8.09
C HIS A 178 16.95 -0.71 -6.80
N GLU A 179 16.20 -0.85 -5.71
CA GLU A 179 16.71 -1.34 -4.43
C GLU A 179 16.52 -2.87 -4.31
N ASP A 180 17.43 -3.62 -4.95
CA ASP A 180 17.35 -5.10 -5.02
C ASP A 180 17.46 -5.74 -3.64
N TRP A 181 18.31 -5.23 -2.76
CA TRP A 181 18.49 -5.73 -1.38
C TRP A 181 17.20 -5.68 -0.52
N LEU A 182 16.27 -4.79 -0.85
CA LEU A 182 15.02 -4.58 -0.10
C LEU A 182 13.84 -5.38 -0.70
N THR A 183 13.70 -5.36 -2.03
CA THR A 183 12.52 -5.85 -2.74
C THR A 183 12.82 -6.79 -3.88
N ARG A 184 14.06 -7.23 -4.05
CA ARG A 184 14.58 -7.88 -5.27
C ARG A 184 14.42 -7.02 -6.53
N GLY A 185 14.26 -5.72 -6.39
CA GLY A 185 14.18 -4.77 -7.50
C GLY A 185 13.09 -5.10 -8.51
N VAL A 186 13.47 -5.28 -9.76
CA VAL A 186 12.53 -5.63 -10.85
C VAL A 186 12.03 -7.08 -10.77
N LYS A 187 12.72 -7.94 -10.03
CA LYS A 187 12.36 -9.36 -9.89
C LYS A 187 11.15 -9.51 -8.96
N ASN A 188 10.33 -10.53 -9.21
CA ASN A 188 9.16 -10.78 -8.38
C ASN A 188 9.56 -11.36 -7.01
N VAL A 189 8.97 -10.86 -5.94
CA VAL A 189 9.03 -11.49 -4.62
C VAL A 189 7.88 -12.47 -4.50
N ILE A 190 8.21 -13.75 -4.38
CA ILE A 190 7.28 -14.86 -4.15
C ILE A 190 7.43 -15.41 -2.73
N GLY A 191 6.49 -16.21 -2.28
CA GLY A 191 6.56 -16.85 -0.95
C GLY A 191 5.90 -16.04 0.17
N LEU A 192 5.03 -15.09 -0.17
CA LEU A 192 4.20 -14.39 0.78
C LEU A 192 3.22 -15.37 1.46
N LYS A 193 3.11 -15.30 2.80
CA LYS A 193 2.18 -16.12 3.57
C LYS A 193 0.75 -15.70 3.26
N ARG A 194 -0.08 -16.66 2.81
CA ARG A 194 -1.49 -16.39 2.49
C ARG A 194 -2.34 -16.41 3.76
N PRO A 195 -3.33 -15.51 3.91
CA PRO A 195 -4.28 -15.54 5.03
C PRO A 195 -5.35 -16.63 4.86
N ALA A 196 -5.56 -17.11 3.64
CA ALA A 196 -6.47 -18.20 3.31
C ALA A 196 -5.73 -19.54 3.22
N PRO A 197 -6.38 -20.66 3.53
CA PRO A 197 -5.77 -21.99 3.40
C PRO A 197 -5.38 -22.27 1.94
N TYR A 198 -4.29 -23.03 1.76
CA TYR A 198 -3.87 -23.43 0.43
C TYR A 198 -4.88 -24.41 -0.17
N GLU A 199 -5.12 -24.29 -1.47
CA GLU A 199 -6.03 -25.16 -2.22
C GLU A 199 -5.69 -26.64 -2.03
N VAL A 200 -4.37 -26.97 -2.06
CA VAL A 200 -3.88 -28.35 -1.88
C VAL A 200 -4.24 -28.93 -0.50
N ASN A 201 -4.17 -28.12 0.56
CA ASN A 201 -4.55 -28.56 1.90
C ASN A 201 -6.05 -28.83 2.02
N LEU A 202 -6.89 -28.01 1.36
CA LEU A 202 -8.34 -28.22 1.33
C LEU A 202 -8.71 -29.48 0.57
N GLN A 203 -8.01 -29.79 -0.53
CA GLN A 203 -8.24 -30.99 -1.34
C GLN A 203 -7.92 -32.29 -0.57
N GLN A 204 -7.12 -32.24 0.47
CA GLN A 204 -6.76 -33.37 1.32
C GLN A 204 -7.62 -33.50 2.59
N THR A 205 -8.51 -32.52 2.84
CA THR A 205 -9.28 -32.46 4.08
C THR A 205 -10.67 -33.07 3.91
N ASP A 206 -10.97 -34.11 4.69
CA ASP A 206 -12.20 -34.92 4.57
C ASP A 206 -13.49 -34.09 4.69
N TRP A 207 -13.54 -33.10 5.60
CA TRP A 207 -14.72 -32.26 5.74
C TRP A 207 -15.04 -31.48 4.46
N PHE A 208 -14.00 -31.02 3.73
CA PHE A 208 -14.18 -30.28 2.49
C PHE A 208 -14.60 -31.19 1.34
N ILE A 209 -14.00 -32.38 1.23
CA ILE A 209 -14.38 -33.39 0.24
C ILE A 209 -15.86 -33.78 0.42
N ASN A 210 -16.28 -34.09 1.64
CA ASN A 210 -17.67 -34.40 1.98
C ASN A 210 -18.64 -33.25 1.69
N LEU A 211 -18.20 -31.99 1.91
CA LEU A 211 -18.99 -30.82 1.56
C LEU A 211 -19.21 -30.72 0.05
N VAL A 212 -18.14 -30.87 -0.75
CA VAL A 212 -18.20 -30.82 -2.22
C VAL A 212 -19.04 -31.97 -2.78
N GLU A 213 -18.89 -33.17 -2.24
CA GLU A 213 -19.70 -34.33 -2.61
C GLU A 213 -21.20 -34.06 -2.36
N LYS A 214 -21.53 -33.53 -1.19
CA LYS A 214 -22.91 -33.18 -0.82
C LYS A 214 -23.53 -32.12 -1.75
N PHE A 215 -22.76 -31.12 -2.16
CA PHE A 215 -23.25 -30.09 -3.10
C PHE A 215 -23.39 -30.61 -4.54
N ASN A 216 -22.62 -31.61 -4.93
CA ASN A 216 -22.64 -32.17 -6.29
C ASN A 216 -23.30 -33.57 -6.38
N LEU A 217 -24.00 -34.03 -5.34
CA LEU A 217 -24.68 -35.33 -5.28
C LEU A 217 -25.56 -35.61 -6.49
N SER A 218 -26.32 -34.60 -6.95
CA SER A 218 -27.21 -34.74 -8.11
C SER A 218 -26.45 -35.02 -9.41
N LYS A 219 -25.26 -34.46 -9.58
CA LYS A 219 -24.43 -34.68 -10.75
C LYS A 219 -23.66 -36.00 -10.65
N LEU A 220 -23.17 -36.34 -9.48
CA LEU A 220 -22.43 -37.57 -9.22
C LEU A 220 -23.33 -38.82 -9.33
N ASN A 221 -24.60 -38.72 -9.00
CA ASN A 221 -25.57 -39.83 -9.13
C ASN A 221 -25.96 -40.15 -10.59
N LEU A 222 -25.64 -39.26 -11.54
CA LEU A 222 -25.85 -39.49 -12.96
C LEU A 222 -24.74 -40.36 -13.59
N ILE A 223 -23.60 -40.50 -12.89
CA ILE A 223 -22.45 -41.27 -13.35
C ILE A 223 -22.51 -42.66 -12.73
N THR A 224 -22.71 -43.68 -13.57
CA THR A 224 -22.84 -45.08 -13.15
C THR A 224 -21.50 -45.79 -12.98
N ASP A 225 -20.45 -45.31 -13.65
CA ASP A 225 -19.10 -45.89 -13.54
C ASP A 225 -18.36 -45.30 -12.32
N LEU A 226 -17.86 -46.21 -11.47
CA LEU A 226 -17.15 -45.85 -10.23
C LEU A 226 -15.84 -45.08 -10.49
N THR A 227 -15.15 -45.42 -11.57
CA THR A 227 -13.89 -44.75 -11.93
C THR A 227 -14.13 -43.33 -12.44
N GLU A 228 -15.12 -43.15 -13.30
CA GLU A 228 -15.54 -41.85 -13.79
C GLU A 228 -16.12 -40.98 -12.66
N ARG A 229 -16.88 -41.58 -11.73
CA ARG A 229 -17.40 -40.86 -10.57
C ARG A 229 -16.30 -40.33 -9.65
N GLN A 230 -15.24 -41.11 -9.39
CA GLN A 230 -14.09 -40.64 -8.61
C GLN A 230 -13.30 -39.57 -9.34
N ALA A 231 -13.08 -39.69 -10.65
CA ALA A 231 -12.44 -38.65 -11.43
C ALA A 231 -13.24 -37.33 -11.41
N ALA A 232 -14.57 -37.40 -11.58
CA ALA A 232 -15.46 -36.27 -11.52
C ALA A 232 -15.46 -35.62 -10.11
N LEU A 233 -15.47 -36.42 -9.03
CA LEU A 233 -15.36 -35.92 -7.68
C LEU A 233 -14.06 -35.15 -7.45
N ASN A 234 -12.93 -35.70 -7.88
CA ASN A 234 -11.64 -35.05 -7.78
C ASN A 234 -11.61 -33.70 -8.54
N GLN A 235 -12.19 -33.67 -9.72
CA GLN A 235 -12.31 -32.41 -10.47
C GLN A 235 -13.19 -31.39 -9.73
N PHE A 236 -14.34 -31.79 -9.19
CA PHE A 236 -15.18 -30.90 -8.39
C PHE A 236 -14.50 -30.40 -7.10
N VAL A 237 -13.64 -31.22 -6.48
CA VAL A 237 -12.86 -30.83 -5.30
C VAL A 237 -11.79 -29.78 -5.69
N ILE A 238 -11.13 -29.94 -6.84
CA ILE A 238 -10.15 -28.95 -7.35
C ILE A 238 -10.84 -27.63 -7.68
N GLU A 239 -11.94 -27.66 -8.41
CA GLU A 239 -12.70 -26.44 -8.75
C GLU A 239 -13.29 -25.78 -7.50
N GLY A 240 -13.88 -26.59 -6.61
CA GLY A 240 -14.45 -26.13 -5.35
C GLY A 240 -13.42 -25.48 -4.43
N SER A 241 -12.21 -26.05 -4.32
CA SER A 241 -11.14 -25.47 -3.50
C SER A 241 -10.71 -24.09 -4.00
N SER A 242 -10.59 -23.93 -5.31
CA SER A 242 -10.28 -22.63 -5.94
C SER A 242 -11.38 -21.59 -5.70
N ILE A 243 -12.66 -21.99 -5.77
CA ILE A 243 -13.79 -21.09 -5.51
C ILE A 243 -13.82 -20.72 -4.02
N PHE A 244 -13.65 -21.69 -3.13
CA PHE A 244 -13.66 -21.45 -1.68
C PHE A 244 -12.57 -20.49 -1.24
N VAL A 245 -11.33 -20.66 -1.71
CA VAL A 245 -10.23 -19.72 -1.42
C VAL A 245 -10.55 -18.31 -1.92
N LYS A 246 -11.09 -18.18 -3.14
CA LYS A 246 -11.51 -16.87 -3.69
C LYS A 246 -12.60 -16.22 -2.85
N LEU A 247 -13.55 -17.01 -2.30
CA LEU A 247 -14.58 -16.53 -1.40
C LEU A 247 -14.01 -16.07 -0.05
N CYS A 248 -13.04 -16.80 0.50
CA CYS A 248 -12.35 -16.38 1.73
C CYS A 248 -11.68 -15.01 1.55
N TYR A 249 -10.97 -14.79 0.43
CA TYR A 249 -10.41 -13.47 0.12
C TYR A 249 -11.49 -12.41 -0.07
N SER A 250 -12.58 -12.75 -0.77
CA SER A 250 -13.70 -11.82 -0.97
C SER A 250 -14.33 -11.40 0.37
N GLY A 251 -14.56 -12.34 1.27
CA GLY A 251 -15.09 -12.05 2.60
C GLY A 251 -14.17 -11.17 3.42
N LEU A 252 -12.88 -11.46 3.41
CA LEU A 252 -11.87 -10.71 4.13
C LEU A 252 -11.74 -9.28 3.60
N PHE A 253 -11.72 -9.09 2.29
CA PHE A 253 -11.65 -7.76 1.67
C PHE A 253 -12.96 -6.97 1.87
N LEU A 254 -14.11 -7.64 1.82
CA LEU A 254 -15.41 -7.03 2.08
C LEU A 254 -15.49 -6.48 3.51
N ILE A 255 -14.98 -7.21 4.49
CA ILE A 255 -14.90 -6.73 5.89
C ILE A 255 -14.11 -5.43 5.96
N VAL A 256 -12.96 -5.36 5.29
CA VAL A 256 -12.13 -4.13 5.27
C VAL A 256 -12.89 -2.98 4.62
N VAL A 257 -13.53 -3.21 3.47
CA VAL A 257 -14.36 -2.20 2.80
C VAL A 257 -15.45 -1.68 3.71
N ILE A 258 -16.19 -2.57 4.40
CA ILE A 258 -17.26 -2.20 5.33
C ILE A 258 -16.69 -1.36 6.50
N ILE A 259 -15.59 -1.80 7.10
CA ILE A 259 -14.94 -1.04 8.19
C ILE A 259 -14.56 0.36 7.72
N LEU A 260 -13.90 0.48 6.56
CA LEU A 260 -13.49 1.76 6.00
C LEU A 260 -14.68 2.64 5.64
N LEU A 261 -15.77 2.08 5.08
CA LEU A 261 -17.01 2.80 4.81
C LEU A 261 -17.61 3.37 6.10
N ILE A 262 -17.74 2.56 7.15
CA ILE A 262 -18.28 3.01 8.45
C ILE A 262 -17.39 4.12 9.04
N LEU A 263 -16.08 3.96 9.03
CA LEU A 263 -15.14 4.96 9.55
C LEU A 263 -15.23 6.26 8.76
N THR A 264 -15.25 6.16 7.43
CA THR A 264 -15.37 7.32 6.53
C THR A 264 -16.69 8.04 6.73
N GLN A 265 -17.81 7.33 6.79
CA GLN A 265 -19.12 7.93 7.04
C GLN A 265 -19.15 8.64 8.40
N LYS A 266 -18.68 8.00 9.47
CA LYS A 266 -18.60 8.64 10.79
C LYS A 266 -17.73 9.90 10.79
N ALA A 267 -16.59 9.87 10.09
CA ALA A 267 -15.71 11.03 9.95
C ALA A 267 -16.40 12.17 9.19
N LEU A 268 -17.10 11.88 8.10
CA LEU A 268 -17.74 12.85 7.23
C LEU A 268 -19.00 13.49 7.84
N TYR A 269 -19.77 12.75 8.63
CA TYR A 269 -20.92 13.26 9.36
C TYR A 269 -20.54 14.00 10.65
N SER A 270 -19.28 13.92 11.09
CA SER A 270 -18.76 14.62 12.27
C SER A 270 -18.61 16.14 12.02
N PRO A 271 -18.40 16.94 13.07
CA PRO A 271 -18.06 18.37 12.94
C PRO A 271 -16.84 18.60 12.05
N TRP A 272 -15.89 17.65 12.04
CA TRP A 272 -14.70 17.69 11.21
C TRP A 272 -15.03 17.58 9.71
N GLY A 273 -15.92 16.69 9.32
CA GLY A 273 -16.34 16.54 7.92
C GLY A 273 -17.11 17.75 7.39
N ARG A 274 -17.94 18.41 8.24
CA ARG A 274 -18.59 19.69 7.89
C ARG A 274 -17.57 20.80 7.68
N MET A 275 -16.56 20.87 8.53
CA MET A 275 -15.46 21.84 8.39
C MET A 275 -14.69 21.60 7.08
N MET A 276 -14.44 20.34 6.69
CA MET A 276 -13.73 20.04 5.46
C MET A 276 -14.49 20.47 4.22
N ARG A 277 -15.80 20.23 4.17
CA ARG A 277 -16.66 20.74 3.07
C ARG A 277 -16.64 22.27 3.00
N ALA A 278 -16.73 22.96 4.12
CA ALA A 278 -16.63 24.41 4.15
C ALA A 278 -15.26 24.92 3.63
N ILE A 279 -14.16 24.22 3.94
CA ILE A 279 -12.83 24.53 3.41
C ILE A 279 -12.80 24.33 1.88
N ARG A 280 -13.36 23.22 1.39
CA ARG A 280 -13.44 22.94 -0.05
C ARG A 280 -14.23 24.00 -0.81
N ASP A 281 -15.35 24.44 -0.23
CA ASP A 281 -16.24 25.39 -0.89
C ASP A 281 -15.65 26.82 -0.91
N ASN A 282 -15.00 27.25 0.19
CA ASN A 282 -14.27 28.53 0.24
C ASN A 282 -13.16 28.50 1.28
N GLU A 283 -11.93 28.31 0.82
CA GLU A 283 -10.73 28.24 1.66
C GLU A 283 -10.43 29.55 2.38
N GLU A 284 -10.61 30.70 1.70
CA GLU A 284 -10.34 32.01 2.27
C GLU A 284 -11.32 32.34 3.40
N ALA A 285 -12.61 32.08 3.20
CA ALA A 285 -13.62 32.28 4.23
C ALA A 285 -13.38 31.37 5.45
N ALA A 286 -13.02 30.12 5.24
CA ALA A 286 -12.69 29.19 6.33
C ALA A 286 -11.46 29.66 7.13
N ASN A 287 -10.46 30.19 6.45
CA ASN A 287 -9.26 30.73 7.08
C ASN A 287 -9.58 32.00 7.88
N ALA A 288 -10.42 32.90 7.34
CA ALA A 288 -10.90 34.10 8.03
C ALA A 288 -11.67 33.76 9.31
N MET A 289 -12.38 32.62 9.34
CA MET A 289 -13.05 32.10 10.54
C MET A 289 -12.09 31.38 11.52
N GLY A 290 -10.77 31.54 11.36
CA GLY A 290 -9.75 31.03 12.27
C GLY A 290 -9.47 29.55 12.14
N LYS A 291 -9.86 28.89 11.03
CA LYS A 291 -9.53 27.48 10.77
C LYS A 291 -8.15 27.35 10.15
N ASN A 292 -7.36 26.41 10.65
CA ASN A 292 -6.04 26.12 10.06
C ASN A 292 -6.20 25.18 8.85
N VAL A 293 -6.44 25.78 7.69
CA VAL A 293 -6.71 25.07 6.43
C VAL A 293 -5.56 24.14 6.06
N VAL A 294 -4.32 24.60 6.11
CA VAL A 294 -3.12 23.82 5.76
C VAL A 294 -3.01 22.54 6.60
N LYS A 295 -3.27 22.63 7.90
CA LYS A 295 -3.25 21.47 8.80
C LYS A 295 -4.34 20.46 8.44
N GLN A 296 -5.53 20.94 8.07
CA GLN A 296 -6.65 20.08 7.72
C GLN A 296 -6.42 19.40 6.36
N HIS A 297 -5.91 20.11 5.37
CA HIS A 297 -5.50 19.55 4.09
C HIS A 297 -4.42 18.47 4.28
N LEU A 298 -3.41 18.73 5.14
CA LEU A 298 -2.38 17.74 5.45
C LEU A 298 -2.98 16.47 6.07
N LEU A 299 -3.91 16.61 7.00
CA LEU A 299 -4.54 15.47 7.67
C LEU A 299 -5.34 14.61 6.69
N ILE A 300 -6.14 15.23 5.83
CA ILE A 300 -6.92 14.52 4.81
C ILE A 300 -6.01 13.85 3.77
N PHE A 301 -4.95 14.54 3.36
CA PHE A 301 -3.98 14.00 2.41
C PHE A 301 -3.31 12.73 2.96
N VAL A 302 -2.91 12.76 4.23
CA VAL A 302 -2.33 11.62 4.95
C VAL A 302 -3.34 10.47 5.09
N LEU A 303 -4.57 10.77 5.53
CA LEU A 303 -5.61 9.75 5.72
C LEU A 303 -5.98 9.05 4.41
N GLY A 304 -6.22 9.81 3.34
CA GLY A 304 -6.56 9.22 2.04
C GLY A 304 -5.43 8.37 1.47
N SER A 305 -4.17 8.83 1.58
CA SER A 305 -3.00 8.08 1.16
C SER A 305 -2.77 6.82 2.01
N ALA A 306 -3.06 6.86 3.32
CA ALA A 306 -2.99 5.69 4.20
C ALA A 306 -4.01 4.60 3.77
N ILE A 307 -5.23 4.98 3.41
CA ILE A 307 -6.23 4.05 2.87
C ILE A 307 -5.76 3.42 1.56
N VAL A 308 -5.15 4.22 0.67
CA VAL A 308 -4.56 3.68 -0.57
C VAL A 308 -3.43 2.70 -0.26
N GLY A 309 -2.62 2.94 0.78
CA GLY A 309 -1.59 2.01 1.25
C GLY A 309 -2.16 0.66 1.71
N ILE A 310 -3.31 0.66 2.41
CA ILE A 310 -4.03 -0.57 2.76
C ILE A 310 -4.39 -1.36 1.49
N ALA A 311 -4.97 -0.68 0.50
CA ALA A 311 -5.35 -1.31 -0.76
C ALA A 311 -4.14 -1.92 -1.51
N GLY A 312 -2.97 -1.27 -1.44
CA GLY A 312 -1.73 -1.80 -1.99
C GLY A 312 -1.28 -3.11 -1.33
N ALA A 313 -1.35 -3.18 -0.01
CA ALA A 313 -1.06 -4.41 0.73
C ALA A 313 -2.10 -5.51 0.46
N MET A 314 -3.39 -5.16 0.32
CA MET A 314 -4.45 -6.09 -0.07
C MET A 314 -4.22 -6.67 -1.47
N LEU A 315 -3.75 -5.85 -2.44
CA LEU A 315 -3.44 -6.29 -3.80
C LEU A 315 -2.36 -7.38 -3.79
N VAL A 316 -1.26 -7.13 -3.08
CA VAL A 316 -0.16 -8.09 -2.94
C VAL A 316 -0.61 -9.34 -2.18
N THR A 317 -1.49 -9.20 -1.20
CA THR A 317 -2.09 -10.32 -0.47
C THR A 317 -2.90 -11.22 -1.42
N GLN A 318 -3.65 -10.64 -2.35
CA GLN A 318 -4.44 -11.40 -3.33
C GLN A 318 -3.57 -12.13 -4.35
N ASP A 319 -2.58 -11.42 -4.90
CA ASP A 319 -1.71 -11.97 -5.96
C ASP A 319 -0.72 -13.00 -5.41
N GLY A 320 -0.42 -12.95 -4.10
CA GLY A 320 0.56 -13.81 -3.43
C GLY A 320 2.00 -13.56 -3.89
N LEU A 321 2.20 -12.45 -4.62
CA LEU A 321 3.50 -12.02 -5.13
C LEU A 321 3.56 -10.48 -5.19
N PHE A 322 4.77 -9.95 -5.05
CA PHE A 322 5.03 -8.53 -5.22
C PHE A 322 5.87 -8.30 -6.47
N THR A 323 5.34 -7.51 -7.39
CA THR A 323 5.99 -7.19 -8.67
C THR A 323 6.09 -5.68 -8.81
N PRO A 324 7.24 -5.06 -8.50
CA PRO A 324 7.39 -3.61 -8.62
C PRO A 324 7.17 -3.09 -10.04
N GLY A 325 7.46 -3.91 -11.06
CA GLY A 325 7.24 -3.57 -12.47
C GLY A 325 5.78 -3.44 -12.90
N SER A 326 4.84 -3.99 -12.14
CA SER A 326 3.40 -3.90 -12.45
C SER A 326 2.78 -2.57 -12.05
N TYR A 327 3.39 -1.84 -11.11
CA TYR A 327 2.92 -0.53 -10.69
C TYR A 327 3.25 0.52 -11.77
N ARG A 328 2.25 0.82 -12.61
CA ARG A 328 2.35 1.85 -13.66
C ARG A 328 1.49 3.05 -13.26
N PRO A 329 2.09 4.17 -12.80
CA PRO A 329 1.35 5.31 -12.26
C PRO A 329 0.29 5.85 -13.21
N MET A 330 0.65 6.14 -14.45
CA MET A 330 -0.28 6.70 -15.42
C MET A 330 -1.54 5.86 -15.62
N ARG A 331 -1.40 4.56 -15.89
CA ARG A 331 -2.52 3.70 -16.30
C ARG A 331 -3.52 3.46 -15.16
N TYR A 332 -3.03 3.06 -14.00
CA TYR A 332 -3.89 2.67 -12.88
C TYR A 332 -4.43 3.87 -12.10
N THR A 333 -3.65 4.94 -11.97
CA THR A 333 -4.14 6.19 -11.38
C THR A 333 -5.30 6.74 -12.20
N PHE A 334 -5.22 6.73 -13.53
CA PHE A 334 -6.29 7.19 -14.39
C PHE A 334 -7.59 6.38 -14.21
N LEU A 335 -7.48 5.05 -14.12
CA LEU A 335 -8.64 4.18 -13.85
C LEU A 335 -9.32 4.51 -12.53
N ILE A 336 -8.53 4.72 -11.46
CA ILE A 336 -9.08 5.09 -10.15
C ILE A 336 -9.75 6.45 -10.22
N TRP A 337 -9.16 7.42 -10.91
CA TRP A 337 -9.76 8.74 -11.11
C TRP A 337 -11.07 8.68 -11.86
N VAL A 338 -11.16 7.88 -12.91
CA VAL A 338 -12.44 7.65 -13.61
C VAL A 338 -13.50 7.10 -12.67
N MET A 339 -13.14 6.13 -11.82
CA MET A 339 -14.06 5.60 -10.80
C MET A 339 -14.50 6.67 -9.79
N VAL A 340 -13.59 7.54 -9.35
CA VAL A 340 -13.92 8.66 -8.43
C VAL A 340 -14.86 9.65 -9.11
N ILE A 341 -14.60 10.04 -10.36
CA ILE A 341 -15.44 10.96 -11.12
C ILE A 341 -16.84 10.40 -11.29
N VAL A 342 -16.97 9.15 -11.72
CA VAL A 342 -18.27 8.48 -11.87
C VAL A 342 -19.00 8.42 -10.53
N CYS A 343 -18.31 8.09 -9.44
CA CYS A 343 -18.90 8.06 -8.10
C CYS A 343 -19.42 9.44 -7.67
N LEU A 344 -18.68 10.52 -7.96
CA LEU A 344 -19.05 11.89 -7.59
C LEU A 344 -20.22 12.41 -8.44
N LEU A 345 -20.27 12.09 -9.73
CA LEU A 345 -21.40 12.46 -10.59
C LEU A 345 -22.72 11.86 -10.09
N TYR A 346 -22.68 10.59 -9.67
CA TYR A 346 -23.88 9.92 -9.11
C TYR A 346 -24.33 10.48 -7.77
N THR A 347 -23.40 11.02 -6.97
CA THR A 347 -23.75 11.59 -5.66
C THR A 347 -24.18 13.06 -5.72
N SER A 348 -23.77 13.81 -6.76
CA SER A 348 -24.22 15.18 -6.97
C SER A 348 -25.66 15.26 -7.47
N ASP A 349 -26.04 14.38 -8.41
CA ASP A 349 -27.41 14.35 -8.95
C ASP A 349 -28.46 13.89 -7.90
N ALA A 350 -28.05 13.03 -6.95
CA ALA A 350 -28.91 12.59 -5.84
C ALA A 350 -29.07 13.64 -4.74
N ALA A 351 -28.32 14.74 -4.76
CA ALA A 351 -28.43 15.82 -3.78
C ALA A 351 -29.30 17.01 -4.29
N ASP A 352 -29.59 17.03 -5.58
CA ASP A 352 -30.38 18.08 -6.24
C ASP A 352 -31.85 17.64 -6.48
N GLU A 353 -32.24 16.37 -6.17
CA GLU A 353 -33.60 15.87 -6.04
C GLU A 353 -34.03 15.81 -4.55
#